data_e013817259972b080906409c114b7016
#
_entry.id   e013817259972b080906409c114b7016
#
_cell.length_a   1.000
_cell.length_b   1.000
_cell.length_c   1.000
_cell.angle_alpha   90.00
_cell.angle_beta   90.00
_cell.angle_gamma   90.00
#
_symmetry.space_group_name_H-M   'P 1'
#
loop_
_entity.id
_entity.type
_entity.pdbx_description
1 polymer ?
#
loop_
_entity_poly.entity_id
_entity_poly.type
_entity_poly.pdbx_seq_one_letter_code
_entity_poly.pdbx_strand_id
1 'polypeptide(L)'
;MEISTETIKILRDKTGVSIMQCKKALEEADGDMDKAEVILRKRSGAAADKKADRDLGAGAIGVYVHEGAIGAMVLLSCETDFVARNEEFPVLAREIAMQVAATNPSYLSDADIAPEALEAAKAVFKAEVADKPADMQEKILEGKMQSYFKDQVLMNQSFIKDESKTIRDLITEASQKFGERVEVSKFVRLSARS
;
A
#
# COMPACT_ATOMS: atom_id res chain seq x y z
N MET A 1 -17.21 29.09 2.58
CA MET A 1 -18.34 28.21 2.91
C MET A 1 -18.09 27.68 4.32
N GLU A 2 -19.09 27.72 5.20
CA GLU A 2 -18.90 27.19 6.56
C GLU A 2 -19.00 25.66 6.52
N ILE A 3 -17.91 24.98 6.85
CA ILE A 3 -17.85 23.52 6.82
C ILE A 3 -18.51 22.99 8.09
N SER A 4 -19.55 22.16 7.95
CA SER A 4 -20.29 21.63 9.09
C SER A 4 -19.42 20.63 9.88
N THR A 5 -19.63 20.57 11.18
CA THR A 5 -18.99 19.58 12.07
C THR A 5 -19.33 18.15 11.66
N GLU A 6 -20.52 17.94 11.10
CA GLU A 6 -20.99 16.65 10.59
C GLU A 6 -20.15 16.18 9.39
N THR A 7 -19.90 17.08 8.42
CA THR A 7 -19.05 16.77 7.25
C THR A 7 -17.63 16.40 7.67
N ILE A 8 -17.06 17.11 8.65
CA ILE A 8 -15.74 16.82 9.21
C ILE A 8 -15.72 15.44 9.86
N LYS A 9 -16.78 15.09 10.61
CA LYS A 9 -16.90 13.81 11.27
C LYS A 9 -16.99 12.66 10.27
N ILE A 10 -17.82 12.80 9.23
CA ILE A 10 -17.94 11.80 8.17
C ILE A 10 -16.57 11.55 7.50
N LEU A 11 -15.84 12.61 7.15
CA LEU A 11 -14.53 12.49 6.55
C LEU A 11 -13.52 11.83 7.50
N ARG A 12 -13.57 12.17 8.78
CA ARG A 12 -12.74 11.54 9.81
C ARG A 12 -13.05 10.04 9.96
N ASP A 13 -14.32 9.68 10.05
CA ASP A 13 -14.75 8.29 10.23
C ASP A 13 -14.37 7.43 8.99
N LYS A 14 -14.39 8.04 7.80
CA LYS A 14 -13.97 7.39 6.55
C LYS A 14 -12.46 7.24 6.42
N THR A 15 -11.69 8.23 6.86
CA THR A 15 -10.22 8.29 6.61
C THR A 15 -9.37 7.94 7.83
N GLY A 16 -9.94 7.95 9.04
CA GLY A 16 -9.21 7.78 10.29
C GLY A 16 -8.28 8.94 10.67
N VAL A 17 -8.25 10.00 9.86
CA VAL A 17 -7.36 11.16 10.04
C VAL A 17 -7.90 12.12 11.10
N SER A 18 -7.03 12.91 11.75
CA SER A 18 -7.44 13.83 12.81
C SER A 18 -8.46 14.87 12.32
N ILE A 19 -9.38 15.26 13.23
CA ILE A 19 -10.42 16.28 12.97
C ILE A 19 -9.83 17.56 12.34
N MET A 20 -8.66 18.00 12.85
CA MET A 20 -8.01 19.21 12.37
C MET A 20 -7.52 19.07 10.92
N GLN A 21 -6.99 17.93 10.55
CA GLN A 21 -6.53 17.65 9.19
C GLN A 21 -7.71 17.51 8.24
N CYS A 22 -8.78 16.82 8.65
CA CYS A 22 -10.03 16.72 7.88
C CYS A 22 -10.65 18.10 7.63
N LYS A 23 -10.73 18.97 8.67
CA LYS A 23 -11.21 20.33 8.52
C LYS A 23 -10.40 21.11 7.50
N LYS A 24 -9.07 21.11 7.62
CA LYS A 24 -8.18 21.81 6.67
C LYS A 24 -8.31 21.28 5.25
N ALA A 25 -8.46 19.97 5.07
CA ALA A 25 -8.65 19.40 3.74
C ALA A 25 -9.99 19.80 3.12
N LEU A 26 -11.06 19.84 3.91
CA LEU A 26 -12.37 20.31 3.46
C LEU A 26 -12.38 21.81 3.15
N GLU A 27 -11.67 22.62 3.94
CA GLU A 27 -11.50 24.07 3.66
C GLU A 27 -10.79 24.29 2.31
N GLU A 28 -9.73 23.53 2.03
CA GLU A 28 -8.97 23.58 0.79
C GLU A 28 -9.75 23.02 -0.42
N ALA A 29 -10.68 22.09 -0.15
CA ALA A 29 -11.55 21.49 -1.15
C ALA A 29 -12.89 22.22 -1.34
N ASP A 30 -13.09 23.41 -0.73
CA ASP A 30 -14.34 24.16 -0.75
C ASP A 30 -15.56 23.32 -0.30
N GLY A 31 -15.36 22.38 0.62
CA GLY A 31 -16.38 21.48 1.15
C GLY A 31 -16.62 20.20 0.33
N ASP A 32 -15.92 20.01 -0.76
CA ASP A 32 -16.00 18.82 -1.61
C ASP A 32 -15.29 17.63 -0.94
N MET A 33 -16.06 16.58 -0.60
CA MET A 33 -15.58 15.41 0.12
C MET A 33 -14.54 14.63 -0.69
N ASP A 34 -14.77 14.42 -1.98
CA ASP A 34 -13.88 13.61 -2.83
C ASP A 34 -12.54 14.31 -3.04
N LYS A 35 -12.57 15.63 -3.26
CA LYS A 35 -11.34 16.43 -3.33
C LYS A 35 -10.60 16.46 -2.00
N ALA A 36 -11.32 16.56 -0.87
CA ALA A 36 -10.72 16.53 0.46
C ALA A 36 -10.01 15.19 0.72
N GLU A 37 -10.58 14.06 0.30
CA GLU A 37 -9.93 12.75 0.38
C GLU A 37 -8.65 12.69 -0.45
N VAL A 38 -8.67 13.21 -1.67
CA VAL A 38 -7.46 13.28 -2.53
C VAL A 38 -6.38 14.13 -1.88
N ILE A 39 -6.74 15.27 -1.27
CA ILE A 39 -5.80 16.12 -0.53
C ILE A 39 -5.21 15.37 0.66
N LEU A 40 -6.04 14.67 1.45
CA LEU A 40 -5.58 13.88 2.58
C LEU A 40 -4.64 12.76 2.12
N ARG A 41 -4.96 12.04 1.06
CA ARG A 41 -4.10 10.99 0.49
C ARG A 41 -2.73 11.52 0.08
N LYS A 42 -2.67 12.66 -0.61
CA LYS A 42 -1.39 13.31 -0.97
C LYS A 42 -0.57 13.71 0.26
N ARG A 43 -1.23 14.24 1.30
CA ARG A 43 -0.56 14.61 2.55
C ARG A 43 -0.06 13.39 3.33
N SER A 44 -0.79 12.27 3.26
CA SER A 44 -0.38 11.01 3.88
C SER A 44 0.93 10.50 3.28
N GLY A 45 1.07 10.52 1.95
CA GLY A 45 2.31 10.16 1.27
C GLY A 45 3.50 10.99 1.75
N ALA A 46 3.38 12.32 1.69
CA ALA A 46 4.44 13.23 2.15
C ALA A 46 4.76 13.09 3.66
N ALA A 47 3.79 12.68 4.48
CA ALA A 47 4.01 12.42 5.90
C ALA A 47 4.69 11.08 6.15
N ALA A 48 4.40 10.05 5.35
CA ALA A 48 5.06 8.75 5.39
C ALA A 48 6.54 8.88 4.97
N ASP A 49 6.83 9.62 3.90
CA ASP A 49 8.20 9.87 3.43
C ASP A 49 9.08 10.53 4.51
N LYS A 50 8.53 11.49 5.25
CA LYS A 50 9.25 12.14 6.37
C LYS A 50 9.56 11.22 7.55
N LYS A 51 8.94 10.06 7.62
CA LYS A 51 9.14 9.06 8.67
C LYS A 51 10.00 7.89 8.22
N ALA A 52 10.40 7.85 6.95
CA ALA A 52 11.10 6.70 6.35
C ALA A 52 12.39 6.30 7.08
N ASP A 53 13.08 7.26 7.71
CA ASP A 53 14.33 7.03 8.44
C ASP A 53 14.14 6.69 9.93
N ARG A 54 12.89 6.56 10.41
CA ARG A 54 12.65 6.24 11.83
C ARG A 54 12.80 4.75 12.09
N ASP A 55 13.32 4.40 13.26
CA ASP A 55 13.50 3.01 13.66
C ASP A 55 12.15 2.30 13.91
N LEU A 56 12.08 1.03 13.51
CA LEU A 56 10.94 0.16 13.74
C LEU A 56 11.26 -0.76 14.93
N GLY A 57 10.75 -0.42 16.10
CA GLY A 57 11.03 -1.13 17.35
C GLY A 57 9.97 -2.15 17.78
N ALA A 58 8.82 -2.17 17.12
CA ALA A 58 7.68 -3.00 17.48
C ALA A 58 6.90 -3.48 16.24
N GLY A 59 5.87 -4.32 16.44
CA GLY A 59 5.04 -4.79 15.34
C GLY A 59 4.06 -5.86 15.74
N ALA A 60 3.28 -6.33 14.75
CA ALA A 60 2.34 -7.44 14.88
C ALA A 60 2.51 -8.43 13.73
N ILE A 61 2.27 -9.71 14.04
CA ILE A 61 2.22 -10.77 13.01
C ILE A 61 0.75 -11.02 12.64
N GLY A 62 0.41 -10.70 11.38
CA GLY A 62 -0.86 -11.11 10.80
C GLY A 62 -0.76 -12.51 10.22
N VAL A 63 -1.76 -13.35 10.49
CA VAL A 63 -1.83 -14.72 9.97
C VAL A 63 -3.16 -14.93 9.28
N TYR A 64 -3.12 -15.56 8.11
CA TYR A 64 -4.31 -16.00 7.40
C TYR A 64 -4.11 -17.40 6.83
N VAL A 65 -5.09 -18.27 7.03
CA VAL A 65 -5.12 -19.62 6.45
C VAL A 65 -6.42 -19.78 5.67
N HIS A 66 -6.30 -20.14 4.40
CA HIS A 66 -7.42 -20.37 3.50
C HIS A 66 -7.65 -21.87 3.33
N GLU A 67 -8.81 -22.35 3.80
CA GLU A 67 -9.27 -23.75 3.68
C GLU A 67 -8.23 -24.80 4.12
N GLY A 68 -7.32 -24.44 5.01
CA GLY A 68 -6.24 -25.33 5.45
C GLY A 68 -5.17 -25.64 4.39
N ALA A 69 -5.28 -25.09 3.18
CA ALA A 69 -4.43 -25.40 2.05
C ALA A 69 -3.42 -24.29 1.70
N ILE A 70 -3.73 -23.03 1.98
CA ILE A 70 -2.86 -21.89 1.73
C ILE A 70 -2.73 -21.11 3.03
N GLY A 71 -1.51 -20.86 3.48
CA GLY A 71 -1.22 -20.04 4.64
C GLY A 71 -0.30 -18.88 4.31
N ALA A 72 -0.55 -17.71 4.91
CA ALA A 72 0.35 -16.58 4.84
C ALA A 72 0.55 -15.94 6.21
N MET A 73 1.75 -15.41 6.44
CA MET A 73 2.11 -14.61 7.60
C MET A 73 2.76 -13.32 7.11
N VAL A 74 2.41 -12.22 7.78
CA VAL A 74 2.96 -10.89 7.50
C VAL A 74 3.46 -10.27 8.79
N LEU A 75 4.68 -9.78 8.81
CA LEU A 75 5.21 -8.93 9.85
C LEU A 75 4.94 -7.47 9.47
N LEU A 76 3.99 -6.86 10.17
CA LEU A 76 3.70 -5.43 10.11
C LEU A 76 4.44 -4.74 11.25
N SER A 77 5.34 -3.83 10.95
CA SER A 77 6.19 -3.15 11.93
C SER A 77 5.79 -1.70 12.13
N CYS A 78 6.04 -1.17 13.33
CA CYS A 78 5.82 0.23 13.73
C CYS A 78 6.91 0.69 14.70
N GLU A 79 6.89 1.97 15.08
CA GLU A 79 7.94 2.55 15.96
C GLU A 79 7.81 2.04 17.40
N THR A 80 6.57 1.96 17.95
CA THR A 80 6.35 1.66 19.36
C THR A 80 5.37 0.48 19.59
N ASP A 81 5.50 -0.14 20.76
CA ASP A 81 4.59 -1.17 21.21
C ASP A 81 3.18 -0.63 21.52
N PHE A 82 3.04 0.68 21.76
CA PHE A 82 1.75 1.32 21.91
C PHE A 82 0.90 1.18 20.64
N VAL A 83 1.48 1.43 19.47
CA VAL A 83 0.79 1.24 18.19
C VAL A 83 0.61 -0.25 17.89
N ALA A 84 1.62 -1.09 18.12
CA ALA A 84 1.53 -2.52 17.90
C ALA A 84 0.38 -3.19 18.68
N ARG A 85 0.04 -2.68 19.87
CA ARG A 85 -1.07 -3.17 20.73
C ARG A 85 -2.42 -2.55 20.42
N ASN A 86 -2.49 -1.56 19.53
CA ASN A 86 -3.77 -1.02 19.08
C ASN A 86 -4.58 -2.12 18.38
N GLU A 87 -5.87 -2.24 18.72
CA GLU A 87 -6.74 -3.31 18.22
C GLU A 87 -6.81 -3.39 16.69
N GLU A 88 -6.70 -2.26 15.99
CA GLU A 88 -6.77 -2.20 14.53
C GLU A 88 -5.45 -2.60 13.85
N PHE A 89 -4.31 -2.52 14.54
CA PHE A 89 -3.01 -2.82 13.94
C PHE A 89 -2.85 -4.30 13.55
N PRO A 90 -3.13 -5.28 14.43
CA PRO A 90 -3.12 -6.69 14.03
C PRO A 90 -4.22 -7.05 13.02
N VAL A 91 -5.33 -6.32 12.99
CA VAL A 91 -6.37 -6.50 11.96
C VAL A 91 -5.80 -6.14 10.59
N LEU A 92 -5.12 -5.01 10.46
CA LEU A 92 -4.45 -4.61 9.22
C LEU A 92 -3.40 -5.66 8.79
N ALA A 93 -2.57 -6.12 9.73
CA ALA A 93 -1.58 -7.15 9.45
C ALA A 93 -2.22 -8.45 8.90
N ARG A 94 -3.37 -8.87 9.48
CA ARG A 94 -4.14 -10.02 9.01
C ARG A 94 -4.76 -9.80 7.63
N GLU A 95 -5.24 -8.61 7.33
CA GLU A 95 -5.80 -8.28 6.02
C GLU A 95 -4.73 -8.33 4.91
N ILE A 96 -3.53 -7.84 5.21
CA ILE A 96 -2.40 -7.97 4.30
C ILE A 96 -1.96 -9.44 4.15
N ALA A 97 -2.00 -10.24 5.22
CA ALA A 97 -1.74 -11.68 5.12
C ALA A 97 -2.77 -12.40 4.22
N MET A 98 -4.03 -11.98 4.27
CA MET A 98 -5.07 -12.48 3.37
C MET A 98 -4.80 -12.10 1.90
N GLN A 99 -4.34 -10.87 1.64
CA GLN A 99 -3.88 -10.43 0.33
C GLN A 99 -2.76 -11.34 -0.18
N VAL A 100 -1.71 -11.56 0.63
CA VAL A 100 -0.57 -12.42 0.28
C VAL A 100 -1.02 -13.85 -0.03
N ALA A 101 -1.94 -14.39 0.76
CA ALA A 101 -2.49 -15.74 0.51
C ALA A 101 -3.21 -15.83 -0.84
N ALA A 102 -4.00 -14.81 -1.18
CA ALA A 102 -4.82 -14.75 -2.39
C ALA A 102 -3.99 -14.51 -3.66
N THR A 103 -3.04 -13.57 -3.63
CA THR A 103 -2.36 -13.06 -4.83
C THR A 103 -0.98 -13.63 -5.08
N ASN A 104 -0.39 -14.33 -4.10
CA ASN A 104 0.95 -14.94 -4.20
C ASN A 104 2.03 -13.97 -4.74
N PRO A 105 2.26 -12.81 -4.10
CA PRO A 105 3.27 -11.88 -4.56
C PRO A 105 4.67 -12.51 -4.48
N SER A 106 5.52 -12.17 -5.45
CA SER A 106 6.92 -12.63 -5.48
C SER A 106 7.85 -11.70 -4.71
N TYR A 107 7.51 -10.42 -4.66
CA TYR A 107 8.32 -9.35 -4.08
C TYR A 107 7.50 -8.50 -3.12
N LEU A 108 8.15 -7.95 -2.11
CA LEU A 108 7.50 -7.02 -1.20
C LEU A 108 7.36 -5.63 -1.84
N SER A 109 8.45 -5.09 -2.36
CA SER A 109 8.55 -3.78 -3.00
C SER A 109 9.29 -3.86 -4.33
N ASP A 110 9.28 -2.77 -5.11
CA ASP A 110 10.01 -2.68 -6.37
C ASP A 110 11.53 -2.84 -6.18
N ALA A 111 12.05 -2.45 -5.01
CA ALA A 111 13.45 -2.57 -4.66
C ALA A 111 13.91 -4.04 -4.44
N ASP A 112 12.96 -4.94 -4.18
CA ASP A 112 13.24 -6.35 -3.94
C ASP A 112 13.27 -7.18 -5.24
N ILE A 113 12.91 -6.58 -6.37
CA ILE A 113 12.94 -7.27 -7.66
C ILE A 113 14.40 -7.58 -8.03
N ALA A 114 14.70 -8.85 -8.18
CA ALA A 114 16.06 -9.28 -8.54
C ALA A 114 16.50 -8.63 -9.86
N PRO A 115 17.74 -8.10 -9.97
CA PRO A 115 18.25 -7.47 -11.19
C PRO A 115 18.13 -8.38 -12.42
N GLU A 116 18.35 -9.68 -12.24
CA GLU A 116 18.23 -10.68 -13.29
C GLU A 116 16.80 -10.79 -13.83
N ALA A 117 15.80 -10.69 -12.96
CA ALA A 117 14.38 -10.71 -13.34
C ALA A 117 14.00 -9.44 -14.13
N LEU A 118 14.53 -8.27 -13.72
CA LEU A 118 14.37 -7.02 -14.45
C LEU A 118 14.96 -7.09 -15.85
N GLU A 119 16.20 -7.56 -15.98
CA GLU A 119 16.88 -7.66 -17.29
C GLU A 119 16.21 -8.71 -18.19
N ALA A 120 15.77 -9.84 -17.65
CA ALA A 120 15.05 -10.87 -18.41
C ALA A 120 13.73 -10.33 -18.96
N ALA A 121 12.92 -9.68 -18.13
CA ALA A 121 11.66 -9.06 -18.54
C ALA A 121 11.89 -7.95 -19.58
N LYS A 122 12.90 -7.11 -19.36
CA LYS A 122 13.27 -6.03 -20.27
C LYS A 122 13.73 -6.55 -21.65
N ALA A 123 14.46 -7.66 -21.70
CA ALA A 123 14.89 -8.29 -22.96
C ALA A 123 13.67 -8.77 -23.76
N VAL A 124 12.70 -9.42 -23.10
CA VAL A 124 11.45 -9.89 -23.74
C VAL A 124 10.67 -8.71 -24.30
N PHE A 125 10.40 -7.70 -23.47
CA PHE A 125 9.59 -6.54 -23.91
C PHE A 125 10.30 -5.66 -24.93
N LYS A 126 11.65 -5.57 -24.92
CA LYS A 126 12.40 -4.90 -25.96
C LYS A 126 12.17 -5.53 -27.32
N ALA A 127 12.13 -6.83 -27.41
CA ALA A 127 11.84 -7.53 -28.66
C ALA A 127 10.42 -7.24 -29.16
N GLU A 128 9.45 -7.14 -28.24
CA GLU A 128 8.04 -6.85 -28.58
C GLU A 128 7.80 -5.41 -29.07
N VAL A 129 8.65 -4.46 -28.67
CA VAL A 129 8.50 -3.04 -29.04
C VAL A 129 9.41 -2.64 -30.18
N ALA A 130 10.21 -3.54 -30.73
CA ALA A 130 11.19 -3.26 -31.79
C ALA A 130 10.55 -2.65 -33.05
N ASP A 131 9.31 -3.02 -33.37
CA ASP A 131 8.56 -2.52 -34.52
C ASP A 131 7.87 -1.16 -34.29
N LYS A 132 7.99 -0.59 -33.08
CA LYS A 132 7.35 0.70 -32.75
C LYS A 132 8.29 1.86 -33.08
N PRO A 133 7.75 3.07 -33.30
CA PRO A 133 8.56 4.28 -33.50
C PRO A 133 9.55 4.47 -32.35
N ALA A 134 10.80 4.83 -32.68
CA ALA A 134 11.91 4.89 -31.73
C ALA A 134 11.64 5.83 -30.52
N ASP A 135 10.94 6.92 -30.78
CA ASP A 135 10.52 7.90 -29.75
C ASP A 135 9.47 7.35 -28.76
N MET A 136 8.76 6.27 -29.13
CA MET A 136 7.72 5.63 -28.29
C MET A 136 8.23 4.34 -27.62
N GLN A 137 9.29 3.72 -28.10
CA GLN A 137 9.76 2.41 -27.62
C GLN A 137 10.05 2.43 -26.11
N GLU A 138 10.76 3.44 -25.63
CA GLU A 138 11.14 3.54 -24.21
C GLU A 138 9.92 3.67 -23.30
N LYS A 139 8.97 4.53 -23.67
CA LYS A 139 7.72 4.74 -22.90
C LYS A 139 6.84 3.49 -22.86
N ILE A 140 6.73 2.79 -24.01
CA ILE A 140 5.95 1.55 -24.09
C ILE A 140 6.65 0.44 -23.28
N LEU A 141 7.98 0.34 -23.35
CA LEU A 141 8.76 -0.61 -22.57
C LEU A 141 8.57 -0.39 -21.07
N GLU A 142 8.67 0.85 -20.61
CA GLU A 142 8.45 1.21 -19.20
C GLU A 142 7.03 0.83 -18.75
N GLY A 143 6.00 1.16 -19.52
CA GLY A 143 4.62 0.80 -19.22
C GLY A 143 4.38 -0.71 -19.15
N LYS A 144 5.04 -1.49 -20.05
CA LYS A 144 4.97 -2.96 -20.02
C LYS A 144 5.68 -3.54 -18.79
N MET A 145 6.84 -3.02 -18.43
CA MET A 145 7.58 -3.42 -17.23
C MET A 145 6.76 -3.14 -15.96
N GLN A 146 6.19 -1.94 -15.83
CA GLN A 146 5.32 -1.59 -14.72
C GLN A 146 4.10 -2.50 -14.62
N SER A 147 3.44 -2.76 -15.76
CA SER A 147 2.27 -3.65 -15.80
C SER A 147 2.65 -5.09 -15.41
N TYR A 148 3.78 -5.59 -15.88
CA TYR A 148 4.25 -6.95 -15.62
C TYR A 148 4.57 -7.19 -14.14
N PHE A 149 5.24 -6.24 -13.48
CA PHE A 149 5.60 -6.36 -12.07
C PHE A 149 4.50 -5.91 -11.10
N LYS A 150 3.47 -5.20 -11.58
CA LYS A 150 2.40 -4.67 -10.73
C LYS A 150 1.77 -5.75 -9.84
N ASP A 151 1.46 -6.90 -10.42
CA ASP A 151 0.79 -7.99 -9.71
C ASP A 151 1.77 -8.88 -8.93
N GLN A 152 3.07 -8.77 -9.19
CA GLN A 152 4.13 -9.52 -8.51
C GLN A 152 4.66 -8.81 -7.27
N VAL A 153 4.50 -7.49 -7.17
CA VAL A 153 4.98 -6.66 -6.06
C VAL A 153 3.81 -6.37 -5.11
N LEU A 154 3.87 -6.89 -3.88
CA LEU A 154 2.80 -6.76 -2.89
C LEU A 154 2.35 -5.30 -2.71
N MET A 155 3.29 -4.37 -2.54
CA MET A 155 2.98 -2.96 -2.29
C MET A 155 2.24 -2.27 -3.44
N ASN A 156 2.35 -2.80 -4.67
CA ASN A 156 1.73 -2.23 -5.87
C ASN A 156 0.39 -2.87 -6.22
N GLN A 157 0.06 -4.00 -5.59
CA GLN A 157 -1.21 -4.69 -5.83
C GLN A 157 -2.40 -3.87 -5.33
N SER A 158 -3.50 -3.92 -6.09
CA SER A 158 -4.79 -3.44 -5.60
C SER A 158 -5.26 -4.33 -4.44
N PHE A 159 -5.83 -3.73 -3.40
CA PHE A 159 -6.30 -4.48 -2.24
C PHE A 159 -7.57 -5.28 -2.59
N ILE A 160 -7.58 -6.57 -2.30
CA ILE A 160 -8.66 -7.49 -2.68
C ILE A 160 -10.04 -7.15 -2.09
N LYS A 161 -10.10 -6.37 -1.01
CA LYS A 161 -11.35 -5.93 -0.38
C LYS A 161 -11.81 -4.55 -0.86
N ASP A 162 -10.89 -3.76 -1.43
CA ASP A 162 -11.14 -2.42 -1.95
C ASP A 162 -10.14 -2.10 -3.06
N GLU A 163 -10.51 -2.42 -4.30
CA GLU A 163 -9.65 -2.25 -5.48
C GLU A 163 -9.29 -0.79 -5.80
N SER A 164 -9.95 0.18 -5.16
CA SER A 164 -9.63 1.61 -5.28
C SER A 164 -8.33 2.00 -4.56
N LYS A 165 -7.78 1.10 -3.72
CA LYS A 165 -6.57 1.30 -2.93
C LYS A 165 -5.55 0.22 -3.24
N THR A 166 -4.27 0.59 -3.19
CA THR A 166 -3.16 -0.37 -3.18
C THR A 166 -2.78 -0.75 -1.75
N ILE A 167 -1.99 -1.82 -1.59
CA ILE A 167 -1.41 -2.15 -0.28
C ILE A 167 -0.52 -0.99 0.23
N ARG A 168 0.19 -0.31 -0.67
CA ARG A 168 0.95 0.91 -0.35
C ARG A 168 0.06 2.01 0.23
N ASP A 169 -1.12 2.22 -0.33
CA ASP A 169 -2.08 3.21 0.19
C ASP A 169 -2.53 2.84 1.61
N LEU A 170 -2.83 1.56 1.88
CA LEU A 170 -3.20 1.10 3.22
C LEU A 170 -2.10 1.36 4.26
N ILE A 171 -0.85 1.08 3.92
CA ILE A 171 0.30 1.34 4.80
C ILE A 171 0.50 2.84 5.03
N THR A 172 0.34 3.64 3.99
CA THR A 172 0.43 5.11 4.07
C THR A 172 -0.68 5.68 4.95
N GLU A 173 -1.91 5.21 4.78
CA GLU A 173 -3.05 5.59 5.62
C GLU A 173 -2.83 5.18 7.09
N ALA A 174 -2.33 3.96 7.32
CA ALA A 174 -1.99 3.48 8.66
C ALA A 174 -0.91 4.35 9.32
N SER A 175 0.16 4.70 8.57
CA SER A 175 1.22 5.58 9.07
C SER A 175 0.72 6.97 9.46
N GLN A 176 -0.30 7.47 8.74
CA GLN A 176 -0.94 8.73 9.08
C GLN A 176 -1.87 8.60 10.28
N LYS A 177 -2.67 7.54 10.32
CA LYS A 177 -3.65 7.27 11.38
C LYS A 177 -2.96 7.08 12.73
N PHE A 178 -1.93 6.26 12.79
CA PHE A 178 -1.19 5.98 14.02
C PHE A 178 -0.14 7.04 14.36
N GLY A 179 0.21 7.90 13.40
CA GLY A 179 1.22 8.95 13.62
C GLY A 179 2.65 8.43 13.61
N GLU A 180 2.88 7.15 13.36
CA GLU A 180 4.16 6.46 13.33
C GLU A 180 4.51 5.96 11.91
N ARG A 181 5.80 5.61 11.70
CA ARG A 181 6.18 4.79 10.56
C ARG A 181 5.53 3.42 10.70
N VAL A 182 4.84 2.99 9.66
CA VAL A 182 4.29 1.64 9.54
C VAL A 182 4.82 1.02 8.26
N GLU A 183 5.23 -0.24 8.32
CA GLU A 183 5.84 -0.94 7.20
C GLU A 183 5.53 -2.44 7.22
N VAL A 184 5.31 -3.04 6.06
CA VAL A 184 5.40 -4.48 5.92
C VAL A 184 6.87 -4.85 5.84
N SER A 185 7.42 -5.44 6.89
CA SER A 185 8.84 -5.80 6.94
C SER A 185 9.14 -7.14 6.28
N LYS A 186 8.18 -8.08 6.33
CA LYS A 186 8.35 -9.41 5.76
C LYS A 186 7.00 -10.10 5.56
N PHE A 187 6.93 -10.96 4.56
CA PHE A 187 5.86 -11.93 4.45
C PHE A 187 6.40 -13.32 4.08
N VAL A 188 5.59 -14.33 4.34
CA VAL A 188 5.79 -15.70 3.90
C VAL A 188 4.45 -16.29 3.47
N ARG A 189 4.47 -17.08 2.40
CA ARG A 189 3.30 -17.83 1.93
C ARG A 189 3.68 -19.30 1.75
N LEU A 190 2.81 -20.16 2.21
CA LEU A 190 2.91 -21.61 2.03
C LEU A 190 1.66 -22.09 1.31
N SER A 191 1.84 -23.04 0.40
CA SER A 191 0.74 -23.70 -0.31
C SER A 191 0.93 -25.21 -0.23
N ALA A 192 -0.10 -25.90 0.20
CA ALA A 192 -0.18 -27.37 0.11
C ALA A 192 -0.67 -27.84 -1.28
N ARG A 193 -1.07 -26.88 -2.14
CA ARG A 193 -1.47 -27.15 -3.53
C ARG A 193 -0.23 -26.97 -4.43
N SER A 194 0.05 -27.97 -5.23
CA SER A 194 1.08 -27.93 -6.30
C SER A 194 0.58 -27.11 -7.49
#